data_4c17bc330620e9cdd35f2006b268d880
#
_entry.id   4c17bc330620e9cdd35f2006b268d880
#
_cell.length_a   1.000
_cell.length_b   1.000
_cell.length_c   1.000
_cell.angle_alpha   90.00
_cell.angle_beta   90.00
_cell.angle_gamma   90.00
#
_symmetry.space_group_name_H-M   'P 1'
#
loop_
_entity.id
_entity.type
_entity.pdbx_description
1 polymer ?
#
loop_
_entity_poly.entity_id
_entity_poly.type
_entity_poly.pdbx_seq_one_letter_code
_entity_poly.pdbx_strand_id
1 'polypeptide(L)'
;KVIVTGCAAQIDPNSFANMAEVDFVIGNSEKMVKKTWSQFSRNQDFGTEKIKVDDIMSVNETAAHLIDGFGSRSRAYVQVQNGCDHRCTFCIIPFGRGNSRSVPAGVIVDQIKRLVDKGFNEVVLTGVDLTSWGADLPNSPKLGDLIMRILKLVPDLSRLRISSIDSIEVDENLMQAIATEKRLMPHLHLSL
;
A
#
# COMPACT_ATOMS: atom_id res chain seq x y z
N LYS A 1 9.43 16.88 -19.19
CA LYS A 1 9.33 15.44 -19.45
C LYS A 1 8.04 14.92 -18.85
N VAL A 2 7.32 14.09 -19.60
CA VAL A 2 6.09 13.42 -19.18
C VAL A 2 6.40 11.96 -18.87
N ILE A 3 6.15 11.56 -17.63
CA ILE A 3 6.37 10.20 -17.17
C ILE A 3 5.01 9.59 -16.79
N VAL A 4 4.66 8.48 -17.43
CA VAL A 4 3.41 7.77 -17.16
C VAL A 4 3.68 6.55 -16.27
N THR A 5 2.83 6.37 -15.26
CA THR A 5 2.87 5.20 -14.37
C THR A 5 1.46 4.89 -13.85
N GLY A 6 1.29 3.74 -13.23
CA GLY A 6 0.01 3.30 -12.68
C GLY A 6 -0.45 1.97 -13.26
N CYS A 7 -1.64 1.50 -12.83
CA CYS A 7 -2.09 0.16 -13.21
C CYS A 7 -2.30 0.03 -14.72
N ALA A 8 -2.84 1.05 -15.38
CA ALA A 8 -3.03 1.01 -16.85
C ALA A 8 -1.68 0.92 -17.58
N ALA A 9 -0.68 1.72 -17.17
CA ALA A 9 0.65 1.68 -17.75
C ALA A 9 1.41 0.37 -17.44
N GLN A 10 1.12 -0.27 -16.31
CA GLN A 10 1.65 -1.58 -15.96
C GLN A 10 1.12 -2.68 -16.89
N ILE A 11 -0.15 -2.59 -17.27
CA ILE A 11 -0.85 -3.61 -18.05
C ILE A 11 -0.58 -3.46 -19.54
N ASP A 12 -0.59 -2.25 -20.04
CA ASP A 12 -0.32 -1.93 -21.45
C ASP A 12 0.64 -0.75 -21.59
N PRO A 13 1.93 -0.98 -21.32
CA PRO A 13 2.94 0.07 -21.40
C PRO A 13 3.14 0.60 -22.83
N ASN A 14 2.93 -0.24 -23.85
CA ASN A 14 3.13 0.13 -25.23
C ASN A 14 2.14 1.19 -25.73
N SER A 15 0.88 1.10 -25.35
CA SER A 15 -0.14 2.12 -25.68
C SER A 15 0.28 3.51 -25.20
N PHE A 16 0.83 3.61 -24.00
CA PHE A 16 1.31 4.89 -23.46
C PHE A 16 2.64 5.33 -24.09
N ALA A 17 3.56 4.40 -24.33
CA ALA A 17 4.84 4.72 -24.95
C ALA A 17 4.71 5.22 -26.39
N ASN A 18 3.67 4.81 -27.11
CA ASN A 18 3.39 5.26 -28.48
C ASN A 18 2.80 6.68 -28.55
N MET A 19 2.39 7.28 -27.42
CA MET A 19 1.93 8.67 -27.39
C MET A 19 3.12 9.62 -27.58
N ALA A 20 2.95 10.62 -28.43
CA ALA A 20 4.02 11.59 -28.75
C ALA A 20 4.41 12.44 -27.54
N GLU A 21 3.48 12.69 -26.64
CA GLU A 21 3.64 13.52 -25.44
C GLU A 21 4.36 12.79 -24.31
N VAL A 22 4.43 11.45 -24.36
CA VAL A 22 5.00 10.63 -23.28
C VAL A 22 6.48 10.38 -23.52
N ASP A 23 7.30 10.80 -22.59
CA ASP A 23 8.75 10.57 -22.61
C ASP A 23 9.12 9.17 -22.06
N PHE A 24 8.48 8.75 -20.95
CA PHE A 24 8.79 7.49 -20.28
C PHE A 24 7.56 6.81 -19.68
N VAL A 25 7.57 5.49 -19.65
CA VAL A 25 6.57 4.65 -18.96
C VAL A 25 7.29 3.84 -17.89
N ILE A 26 6.80 3.94 -16.64
CA ILE A 26 7.38 3.27 -15.47
C ILE A 26 6.34 2.39 -14.80
N GLY A 27 6.71 1.15 -14.52
CA GLY A 27 5.86 0.18 -13.84
C GLY A 27 5.59 0.52 -12.36
N ASN A 28 4.66 -0.21 -11.77
CA ASN A 28 4.25 -0.02 -10.39
C ASN A 28 5.32 -0.44 -9.36
N SER A 29 6.20 -1.37 -9.72
CA SER A 29 7.34 -1.76 -8.90
C SER A 29 8.47 -0.75 -9.01
N GLU A 30 8.84 -0.37 -10.23
CA GLU A 30 9.98 0.49 -10.54
C GLU A 30 9.83 1.89 -10.00
N LYS A 31 8.58 2.42 -9.98
CA LYS A 31 8.31 3.76 -9.40
C LYS A 31 8.59 3.85 -7.90
N MET A 32 8.66 2.70 -7.20
CA MET A 32 8.95 2.65 -5.78
C MET A 32 10.45 2.67 -5.47
N VAL A 33 11.30 2.48 -6.49
CA VAL A 33 12.74 2.43 -6.35
C VAL A 33 13.34 3.84 -6.47
N LYS A 34 13.96 4.33 -5.39
CA LYS A 34 14.59 5.66 -5.36
C LYS A 34 15.59 5.88 -6.50
N LYS A 35 16.33 4.85 -6.90
CA LYS A 35 17.30 4.90 -8.00
C LYS A 35 16.62 5.26 -9.33
N THR A 36 15.40 4.81 -9.57
CA THR A 36 14.63 5.15 -10.77
C THR A 36 14.46 6.67 -10.88
N TRP A 37 14.07 7.34 -9.82
CA TRP A 37 13.87 8.79 -9.80
C TRP A 37 15.16 9.60 -9.84
N SER A 38 16.25 9.11 -9.21
CA SER A 38 17.55 9.78 -9.24
C SER A 38 18.15 9.84 -10.64
N GLN A 39 17.83 8.91 -11.51
CA GLN A 39 18.22 8.91 -12.92
C GLN A 39 17.56 10.08 -13.67
N PHE A 40 16.27 10.35 -13.41
CA PHE A 40 15.54 11.47 -14.02
C PHE A 40 16.09 12.84 -13.59
N SER A 41 16.48 12.97 -12.31
CA SER A 41 17.01 14.22 -11.76
C SER A 41 18.38 14.61 -12.34
N ARG A 42 19.17 13.64 -12.76
CA ARG A 42 20.53 13.88 -13.25
C ARG A 42 20.63 14.16 -14.75
N ASN A 43 19.50 14.29 -15.45
CA ASN A 43 19.46 14.38 -16.93
C ASN A 43 20.28 13.28 -17.63
N GLN A 44 20.49 12.16 -16.96
CA GLN A 44 21.17 11.03 -17.56
C GLN A 44 20.27 10.46 -18.68
N ASP A 45 20.90 10.13 -19.76
CA ASP A 45 20.25 9.49 -20.90
C ASP A 45 19.76 8.09 -20.44
N PHE A 46 18.45 7.88 -20.49
CA PHE A 46 17.86 6.55 -20.16
C PHE A 46 18.17 5.49 -21.22
N GLY A 47 19.06 5.81 -22.17
CA GLY A 47 19.24 5.04 -23.38
C GLY A 47 18.01 5.17 -24.31
N THR A 48 17.90 4.30 -25.25
CA THR A 48 16.79 4.26 -26.22
C THR A 48 15.50 3.66 -25.65
N GLU A 49 15.51 3.17 -24.40
CA GLU A 49 14.43 2.39 -23.81
C GLU A 49 13.41 3.32 -23.10
N LYS A 50 12.27 3.56 -23.77
CA LYS A 50 11.17 4.41 -23.28
C LYS A 50 10.33 3.74 -22.21
N ILE A 51 10.36 2.39 -22.11
CA ILE A 51 9.55 1.58 -21.21
C ILE A 51 10.44 0.92 -20.16
N LYS A 52 10.09 1.10 -18.87
CA LYS A 52 10.68 0.39 -17.74
C LYS A 52 9.57 -0.20 -16.89
N VAL A 53 9.10 -1.35 -17.30
CA VAL A 53 7.97 -2.06 -16.70
C VAL A 53 8.32 -3.55 -16.64
N ASP A 54 8.58 -4.04 -15.43
CA ASP A 54 8.86 -5.46 -15.18
C ASP A 54 7.55 -6.23 -14.91
N ASP A 55 7.64 -7.56 -14.93
CA ASP A 55 6.49 -8.40 -14.60
C ASP A 55 6.09 -8.25 -13.14
N ILE A 56 4.94 -7.60 -12.92
CA ILE A 56 4.40 -7.33 -11.58
C ILE A 56 4.08 -8.61 -10.80
N MET A 57 3.84 -9.73 -11.48
CA MET A 57 3.53 -11.01 -10.84
C MET A 57 4.78 -11.65 -10.21
N SER A 58 5.97 -11.26 -10.65
CA SER A 58 7.24 -11.71 -10.08
C SER A 58 7.64 -10.98 -8.78
N VAL A 59 6.95 -9.91 -8.43
CA VAL A 59 7.27 -9.07 -7.26
C VAL A 59 6.75 -9.72 -5.99
N ASN A 60 7.67 -10.12 -5.10
CA ASN A 60 7.37 -10.81 -3.84
C ASN A 60 7.45 -9.90 -2.61
N GLU A 61 7.98 -8.68 -2.74
CA GLU A 61 8.12 -7.76 -1.61
C GLU A 61 7.29 -6.49 -1.82
N THR A 62 6.71 -5.98 -0.74
CA THR A 62 6.11 -4.66 -0.71
C THR A 62 7.10 -3.68 -0.12
N ALA A 63 7.50 -2.68 -0.89
CA ALA A 63 8.27 -1.57 -0.36
C ALA A 63 7.46 -0.89 0.75
N ALA A 64 8.00 -0.88 1.96
CA ALA A 64 7.41 -0.09 3.03
C ALA A 64 7.48 1.39 2.62
N HIS A 65 6.32 1.98 2.38
CA HIS A 65 6.22 3.41 2.11
C HIS A 65 6.46 4.19 3.39
N LEU A 66 7.71 4.48 3.69
CA LEU A 66 8.11 5.34 4.80
C LEU A 66 7.82 6.81 4.43
N ILE A 67 6.55 7.14 4.19
CA ILE A 67 6.16 8.52 3.97
C ILE A 67 5.99 9.15 5.34
N ASP A 68 6.78 10.16 5.61
CA ASP A 68 6.82 10.91 6.86
C ASP A 68 5.62 11.87 7.06
N GLY A 69 4.54 11.65 6.33
CA GLY A 69 3.33 12.49 6.32
C GLY A 69 3.31 13.47 5.14
N PHE A 70 2.12 13.97 4.80
CA PHE A 70 1.92 14.98 3.76
C PHE A 70 1.55 16.33 4.40
N GLY A 71 2.51 17.23 4.51
CA GLY A 71 2.28 18.62 4.90
C GLY A 71 1.48 18.80 6.20
N SER A 72 0.48 19.67 6.18
CA SER A 72 -0.34 20.06 7.33
C SER A 72 -1.55 19.15 7.62
N ARG A 73 -1.60 17.94 7.09
CA ARG A 73 -2.72 17.02 7.31
C ARG A 73 -2.72 16.46 8.73
N SER A 74 -3.88 16.43 9.38
CA SER A 74 -4.05 15.89 10.73
C SER A 74 -3.99 14.35 10.81
N ARG A 75 -4.08 13.66 9.67
CA ARG A 75 -4.02 12.19 9.58
C ARG A 75 -2.97 11.71 8.59
N ALA A 76 -2.31 10.61 8.93
CA ALA A 76 -1.37 9.92 8.08
C ALA A 76 -1.97 8.63 7.50
N TYR A 77 -1.55 8.27 6.30
CA TYR A 77 -1.94 7.02 5.64
C TYR A 77 -0.75 6.07 5.63
N VAL A 78 -0.97 4.86 6.12
CA VAL A 78 0.06 3.81 6.17
C VAL A 78 -0.41 2.63 5.32
N GLN A 79 0.30 2.39 4.23
CA GLN A 79 0.05 1.21 3.42
C GLN A 79 0.63 -0.02 4.09
N VAL A 80 -0.23 -0.98 4.43
CA VAL A 80 0.16 -2.22 5.11
C VAL A 80 0.09 -3.44 4.19
N GLN A 81 -0.60 -3.33 3.05
CA GLN A 81 -0.80 -4.41 2.09
C GLN A 81 -0.90 -3.85 0.66
N ASN A 82 -0.43 -4.60 -0.33
CA ASN A 82 -0.56 -4.27 -1.75
C ASN A 82 -0.77 -5.54 -2.58
N GLY A 83 -1.38 -5.39 -3.77
CA GLY A 83 -1.75 -6.51 -4.61
C GLY A 83 -3.03 -7.20 -4.12
N CYS A 84 -3.49 -8.22 -4.86
CA CYS A 84 -4.70 -8.97 -4.52
C CYS A 84 -4.65 -10.35 -5.18
N ASP A 85 -4.96 -11.40 -4.42
CA ASP A 85 -4.99 -12.78 -4.92
C ASP A 85 -6.37 -13.20 -5.45
N HIS A 86 -7.40 -12.37 -5.23
CA HIS A 86 -8.71 -12.58 -5.83
C HIS A 86 -8.65 -12.41 -7.36
N ARG A 87 -9.50 -13.14 -8.07
CA ARG A 87 -9.61 -13.11 -9.53
C ARG A 87 -11.05 -12.79 -9.94
N CYS A 88 -11.58 -11.69 -9.38
CA CYS A 88 -12.92 -11.21 -9.71
C CYS A 88 -13.01 -10.90 -11.21
N THR A 89 -14.09 -11.30 -11.86
CA THR A 89 -14.24 -11.27 -13.32
C THR A 89 -14.14 -9.87 -13.95
N PHE A 90 -14.46 -8.82 -13.17
CA PHE A 90 -14.41 -7.42 -13.61
C PHE A 90 -13.12 -6.69 -13.17
N CYS A 91 -12.27 -7.31 -12.36
CA CYS A 91 -11.20 -6.60 -11.65
C CYS A 91 -9.85 -6.75 -12.35
N ILE A 92 -9.23 -5.62 -12.69
CA ILE A 92 -7.92 -5.54 -13.31
C ILE A 92 -6.76 -5.44 -12.30
N ILE A 93 -7.07 -5.25 -11.01
CA ILE A 93 -6.09 -4.95 -9.97
C ILE A 93 -4.97 -5.99 -9.87
N PRO A 94 -5.21 -7.31 -9.88
CA PRO A 94 -4.12 -8.29 -9.80
C PRO A 94 -3.07 -8.12 -10.90
N PHE A 95 -3.50 -7.78 -12.10
CA PHE A 95 -2.62 -7.58 -13.25
C PHE A 95 -1.83 -6.26 -13.19
N GLY A 96 -2.39 -5.26 -12.52
CA GLY A 96 -1.74 -3.96 -12.35
C GLY A 96 -0.93 -3.82 -11.06
N ARG A 97 -1.24 -4.61 -10.03
CA ARG A 97 -0.63 -4.53 -8.69
C ARG A 97 0.10 -5.79 -8.26
N GLY A 98 -0.09 -6.90 -8.97
CA GLY A 98 0.47 -8.22 -8.63
C GLY A 98 -0.30 -8.94 -7.54
N ASN A 99 0.27 -10.04 -7.07
CA ASN A 99 -0.27 -10.84 -5.98
C ASN A 99 -0.26 -10.09 -4.65
N SER A 100 -1.06 -10.57 -3.67
CA SER A 100 -1.13 -9.99 -2.33
C SER A 100 0.23 -10.05 -1.63
N ARG A 101 0.62 -8.93 -1.03
CA ARG A 101 1.88 -8.79 -0.30
C ARG A 101 1.66 -7.90 0.91
N SER A 102 2.09 -8.37 2.07
CA SER A 102 1.91 -7.69 3.35
C SER A 102 3.21 -7.06 3.82
N VAL A 103 3.10 -5.89 4.44
CA VAL A 103 4.21 -5.30 5.19
C VAL A 103 4.27 -5.95 6.57
N PRO A 104 5.45 -6.41 7.04
CA PRO A 104 5.57 -7.02 8.36
C PRO A 104 5.12 -6.09 9.49
N ALA A 105 4.42 -6.64 10.50
CA ALA A 105 3.83 -5.88 11.60
C ALA A 105 4.84 -4.99 12.35
N GLY A 106 6.08 -5.45 12.54
CA GLY A 106 7.13 -4.65 13.19
C GLY A 106 7.44 -3.36 12.44
N VAL A 107 7.56 -3.45 11.11
CA VAL A 107 7.83 -2.29 10.24
C VAL A 107 6.67 -1.28 10.31
N ILE A 108 5.41 -1.77 10.30
CA ILE A 108 4.21 -0.93 10.43
C ILE A 108 4.18 -0.21 11.77
N VAL A 109 4.41 -0.93 12.87
CA VAL A 109 4.44 -0.35 14.22
C VAL A 109 5.50 0.74 14.33
N ASP A 110 6.71 0.49 13.84
CA ASP A 110 7.81 1.47 13.87
C ASP A 110 7.51 2.70 13.01
N GLN A 111 6.85 2.52 11.87
CA GLN A 111 6.38 3.63 11.05
C GLN A 111 5.33 4.48 11.79
N ILE A 112 4.35 3.83 12.41
CA ILE A 112 3.29 4.53 13.16
C ILE A 112 3.87 5.29 14.36
N LYS A 113 4.83 4.71 15.10
CA LYS A 113 5.53 5.42 16.19
C LYS A 113 6.17 6.72 15.68
N ARG A 114 6.95 6.64 14.58
CA ARG A 114 7.56 7.85 13.99
C ARG A 114 6.53 8.90 13.56
N LEU A 115 5.36 8.49 13.09
CA LEU A 115 4.28 9.42 12.73
C LEU A 115 3.69 10.09 13.98
N VAL A 116 3.46 9.33 15.05
CA VAL A 116 2.99 9.86 16.34
C VAL A 116 4.00 10.83 16.92
N ASP A 117 5.30 10.50 16.92
CA ASP A 117 6.39 11.38 17.37
C ASP A 117 6.44 12.70 16.57
N LYS A 118 5.98 12.70 15.33
CA LYS A 118 5.82 13.89 14.48
C LYS A 118 4.52 14.65 14.70
N GLY A 119 3.69 14.22 15.65
CA GLY A 119 2.44 14.88 16.05
C GLY A 119 1.19 14.42 15.29
N PHE A 120 1.24 13.34 14.52
CA PHE A 120 0.04 12.78 13.91
C PHE A 120 -0.83 12.09 14.97
N ASN A 121 -2.08 12.51 15.09
CA ASN A 121 -3.04 11.95 16.05
C ASN A 121 -3.92 10.84 15.45
N GLU A 122 -3.95 10.72 14.14
CA GLU A 122 -4.76 9.73 13.42
C GLU A 122 -3.94 9.04 12.33
N VAL A 123 -3.99 7.71 12.32
CA VAL A 123 -3.42 6.87 11.26
C VAL A 123 -4.53 6.07 10.59
N VAL A 124 -4.50 6.04 9.26
CA VAL A 124 -5.38 5.22 8.44
C VAL A 124 -4.56 4.08 7.83
N LEU A 125 -4.89 2.83 8.17
CA LEU A 125 -4.32 1.67 7.50
C LEU A 125 -4.95 1.52 6.12
N THR A 126 -4.11 1.34 5.11
CA THR A 126 -4.55 1.19 3.71
C THR A 126 -3.98 -0.07 3.08
N GLY A 127 -4.74 -0.64 2.18
CA GLY A 127 -4.35 -1.78 1.35
C GLY A 127 -5.21 -1.81 0.09
N VAL A 128 -4.85 -2.67 -0.83
CA VAL A 128 -5.67 -3.00 -2.01
C VAL A 128 -6.73 -4.02 -1.61
N ASP A 129 -6.32 -4.98 -0.78
CA ASP A 129 -7.11 -6.05 -0.22
C ASP A 129 -6.68 -6.17 1.26
N LEU A 130 -7.16 -5.22 2.06
CA LEU A 130 -6.65 -5.00 3.41
C LEU A 130 -6.92 -6.19 4.34
N THR A 131 -8.06 -6.86 4.19
CA THR A 131 -8.46 -8.02 5.01
C THR A 131 -7.55 -9.23 4.83
N SER A 132 -6.94 -9.38 3.65
CA SER A 132 -5.95 -10.44 3.37
C SER A 132 -4.56 -10.18 3.97
N TRP A 133 -4.36 -9.05 4.70
CA TRP A 133 -3.07 -8.77 5.31
C TRP A 133 -2.60 -9.93 6.19
N GLY A 134 -1.36 -10.32 5.99
CA GLY A 134 -0.67 -11.34 6.78
C GLY A 134 -0.71 -12.74 6.19
N ALA A 135 -1.51 -13.00 5.16
CA ALA A 135 -1.63 -14.32 4.55
C ALA A 135 -0.29 -14.86 4.01
N ASP A 136 0.57 -13.97 3.51
CA ASP A 136 1.91 -14.25 2.98
C ASP A 136 3.02 -14.16 4.04
N LEU A 137 2.70 -13.76 5.27
CA LEU A 137 3.67 -13.65 6.36
C LEU A 137 3.80 -14.97 7.16
N PRO A 138 4.94 -15.20 7.86
CA PRO A 138 5.09 -16.35 8.74
C PRO A 138 3.96 -16.43 9.78
N ASN A 139 3.41 -17.63 9.96
CA ASN A 139 2.27 -17.93 10.81
C ASN A 139 0.93 -17.31 10.37
N SER A 140 0.87 -16.72 9.19
CA SER A 140 -0.33 -16.14 8.59
C SER A 140 -1.21 -15.34 9.58
N PRO A 141 -0.64 -14.31 10.26
CA PRO A 141 -1.41 -13.47 11.17
C PRO A 141 -2.55 -12.78 10.43
N LYS A 142 -3.59 -12.37 11.14
CA LYS A 142 -4.75 -11.71 10.57
C LYS A 142 -4.72 -10.20 10.80
N LEU A 143 -5.58 -9.47 10.10
CA LEU A 143 -5.70 -8.01 10.23
C LEU A 143 -6.04 -7.58 11.67
N GLY A 144 -6.89 -8.34 12.36
CA GLY A 144 -7.21 -8.12 13.77
C GLY A 144 -5.99 -8.19 14.68
N ASP A 145 -5.07 -9.15 14.44
CA ASP A 145 -3.81 -9.27 15.18
C ASP A 145 -2.93 -8.03 14.99
N LEU A 146 -2.86 -7.52 13.76
CA LEU A 146 -2.12 -6.28 13.45
C LEU A 146 -2.69 -5.09 14.22
N ILE A 147 -4.01 -4.90 14.18
CA ILE A 147 -4.71 -3.80 14.84
C ILE A 147 -4.48 -3.84 16.35
N MET A 148 -4.70 -5.00 16.98
CA MET A 148 -4.46 -5.18 18.41
C MET A 148 -3.00 -4.91 18.78
N ARG A 149 -2.06 -5.36 17.95
CA ARG A 149 -0.63 -5.13 18.14
C ARG A 149 -0.27 -3.64 18.05
N ILE A 150 -0.79 -2.92 17.05
CA ILE A 150 -0.59 -1.47 16.91
C ILE A 150 -1.12 -0.74 18.14
N LEU A 151 -2.37 -1.00 18.53
CA LEU A 151 -3.00 -0.34 19.67
C LEU A 151 -2.29 -0.62 21.00
N LYS A 152 -1.70 -1.80 21.15
CA LYS A 152 -0.89 -2.18 22.32
C LYS A 152 0.48 -1.49 22.34
N LEU A 153 1.18 -1.44 21.19
CA LEU A 153 2.58 -1.01 21.12
C LEU A 153 2.74 0.49 20.84
N VAL A 154 1.66 1.18 20.46
CA VAL A 154 1.62 2.63 20.23
C VAL A 154 0.50 3.24 21.06
N PRO A 155 0.67 3.34 22.39
CA PRO A 155 -0.37 3.85 23.30
C PRO A 155 -0.74 5.31 23.03
N ASP A 156 0.20 6.10 22.52
CA ASP A 156 0.01 7.54 22.25
C ASP A 156 -0.73 7.82 20.93
N LEU A 157 -1.01 6.79 20.11
CA LEU A 157 -1.86 6.94 18.95
C LEU A 157 -3.30 7.15 19.39
N SER A 158 -3.84 8.35 19.16
CA SER A 158 -5.18 8.71 19.59
C SER A 158 -6.28 8.02 18.76
N ARG A 159 -6.08 7.85 17.46
CA ARG A 159 -7.07 7.26 16.55
C ARG A 159 -6.42 6.38 15.50
N LEU A 160 -6.92 5.16 15.39
CA LEU A 160 -6.62 4.23 14.31
C LEU A 160 -7.87 4.08 13.45
N ARG A 161 -7.70 4.12 12.15
CA ARG A 161 -8.77 3.91 11.18
C ARG A 161 -8.34 2.86 10.17
N ILE A 162 -9.27 2.05 9.73
CA ILE A 162 -9.10 1.11 8.60
C ILE A 162 -9.79 1.68 7.36
N SER A 163 -9.25 1.38 6.20
CA SER A 163 -9.85 1.72 4.91
C SER A 163 -10.92 0.68 4.51
N SER A 164 -11.02 0.33 3.25
CA SER A 164 -11.98 -0.69 2.79
C SER A 164 -11.60 -2.07 3.30
N ILE A 165 -12.61 -2.83 3.72
CA ILE A 165 -12.49 -4.24 4.10
C ILE A 165 -13.54 -5.08 3.35
N ASP A 166 -13.20 -6.34 3.10
CA ASP A 166 -14.16 -7.34 2.66
C ASP A 166 -14.83 -7.95 3.90
N SER A 167 -16.16 -7.88 3.95
CA SER A 167 -16.93 -8.32 5.11
C SER A 167 -16.85 -9.83 5.34
N ILE A 168 -16.60 -10.63 4.30
CA ILE A 168 -16.49 -12.09 4.38
C ILE A 168 -15.19 -12.52 5.06
N GLU A 169 -14.13 -11.72 4.94
CA GLU A 169 -12.80 -12.05 5.46
C GLU A 169 -12.51 -11.45 6.83
N VAL A 170 -13.50 -10.82 7.47
CA VAL A 170 -13.34 -10.23 8.81
C VAL A 170 -13.09 -11.32 9.83
N ASP A 171 -11.94 -11.27 10.52
CA ASP A 171 -11.54 -12.22 11.55
C ASP A 171 -12.10 -11.85 12.94
N GLU A 172 -12.11 -12.84 13.85
CA GLU A 172 -12.66 -12.68 15.21
C GLU A 172 -11.94 -11.59 16.01
N ASN A 173 -10.61 -11.47 15.87
CA ASN A 173 -9.82 -10.44 16.57
C ASN A 173 -10.15 -9.06 16.04
N LEU A 174 -10.42 -8.91 14.74
CA LEU A 174 -10.90 -7.65 14.16
C LEU A 174 -12.28 -7.29 14.70
N MET A 175 -13.22 -8.25 14.77
CA MET A 175 -14.53 -8.04 15.37
C MET A 175 -14.44 -7.63 16.85
N GLN A 176 -13.57 -8.29 17.60
CA GLN A 176 -13.31 -7.92 19.00
C GLN A 176 -12.75 -6.50 19.10
N ALA A 177 -11.76 -6.15 18.26
CA ALA A 177 -11.18 -4.81 18.25
C ALA A 177 -12.24 -3.73 17.95
N ILE A 178 -13.09 -3.96 16.95
CA ILE A 178 -14.20 -3.04 16.60
C ILE A 178 -15.17 -2.86 17.80
N ALA A 179 -15.44 -3.94 18.52
CA ALA A 179 -16.39 -3.91 19.66
C ALA A 179 -15.81 -3.25 20.91
N THR A 180 -14.50 -3.35 21.17
CA THR A 180 -13.92 -3.01 22.48
C THR A 180 -12.91 -1.87 22.44
N GLU A 181 -12.23 -1.63 21.32
CA GLU A 181 -11.14 -0.67 21.23
C GLU A 181 -11.60 0.72 20.86
N LYS A 182 -11.68 1.62 21.87
CA LYS A 182 -12.15 3.01 21.71
C LYS A 182 -11.33 3.85 20.73
N ARG A 183 -10.06 3.49 20.55
CA ARG A 183 -9.14 4.17 19.61
C ARG A 183 -9.27 3.68 18.18
N LEU A 184 -9.92 2.55 17.94
CA LEU A 184 -10.31 2.11 16.60
C LEU A 184 -11.60 2.85 16.22
N MET A 185 -11.53 3.65 15.17
CA MET A 185 -12.65 4.50 14.78
C MET A 185 -13.82 3.68 14.22
N PRO A 186 -15.06 3.95 14.65
CA PRO A 186 -16.27 3.22 14.22
C PRO A 186 -16.69 3.68 12.82
N HIS A 187 -15.81 3.51 11.86
CA HIS A 187 -16.03 3.86 10.45
C HIS A 187 -15.54 2.69 9.58
N LEU A 188 -16.45 2.07 8.90
CA LEU A 188 -16.18 0.93 8.03
C LEU A 188 -16.61 1.27 6.60
N HIS A 189 -15.75 0.98 5.65
CA HIS A 189 -16.09 0.96 4.24
C HIS A 189 -16.11 -0.52 3.80
N LEU A 190 -17.31 -1.06 3.63
CA LEU A 190 -17.53 -2.46 3.28
C LEU A 190 -17.67 -2.60 1.77
N SER A 191 -16.94 -3.54 1.20
CA SER A 191 -17.17 -3.99 -0.18
C SER A 191 -18.33 -4.99 -0.15
N LEU A 192 -19.35 -4.74 -1.00
CA LEU A 192 -20.56 -5.56 -1.12
C LEU A 192 -20.58 -6.26 -2.47
#